data_5608958a6701093f94fcd8a450855ca9
#
_entry.id   5608958a6701093f94fcd8a450855ca9
#
_cell.length_a   1.000
_cell.length_b   1.000
_cell.length_c   1.000
_cell.angle_alpha   90.00
_cell.angle_beta   90.00
_cell.angle_gamma   90.00
#
_symmetry.space_group_name_H-M   'P 1'
#
loop_
_entity.id
_entity.type
_entity.pdbx_description
1 polymer ?
#
loop_
_entity_poly.entity_id
_entity_poly.type
_entity_poly.pdbx_seq_one_letter_code
_entity_poly.pdbx_strand_id
1 'polypeptide(L)'
;MQKLLIILATIAVVITAAFGASGSQAAETSVVTCVDGMAGEYPCRNVNLLSHLTLADLGAQDDTIKANKHWGWIDPDTGREYVIFGLTNATSFVDISDPVNPIFLGQLPSHQGISQYRDFAVYGNYLFVVADNPTQHGLQVFDLTDLRNVQSPPVTFSEAAHYAGFVAGHSLWMDEETGFLYVYRTVGDSCGSGVQIVNVQNPLQPTFAGCFGADQTPLSTGECLVYDGPDHDYHGHEMCFVGSDDNVTIVDVTNKSLPVTVADFDYPGIARAHQGDLTPDLHYWLLGDMMDEHHYGYNTRTYAFDITDLDNPVVLGHFENTTTSIDHDIILIGNKMYQANWRAGLRILDIRSLPDMTFRELGYFDTVPDSDSVGHTGAFAPYPLWSGGVVTISDTETGLYVLQPTVDRMYLPVMMRM
;
A
#
# COMPACT_ATOMS: atom_id res chain seq x y z
N MET A 1 -60.33 -67.62 -43.77
CA MET A 1 -59.64 -66.28 -43.97
C MET A 1 -59.60 -65.56 -42.63
N GLN A 2 -58.56 -65.82 -41.86
CA GLN A 2 -58.39 -65.21 -40.53
C GLN A 2 -57.42 -64.02 -40.66
N LYS A 3 -57.88 -62.83 -40.27
CA LYS A 3 -57.06 -61.65 -40.27
C LYS A 3 -56.30 -61.56 -38.94
N LEU A 4 -54.99 -61.60 -39.01
CA LEU A 4 -54.07 -61.45 -37.89
C LEU A 4 -53.90 -59.97 -37.60
N LEU A 5 -54.26 -59.52 -36.38
CA LEU A 5 -54.06 -58.15 -35.90
C LEU A 5 -52.71 -58.11 -35.18
N ILE A 6 -51.78 -57.29 -35.70
CA ILE A 6 -50.48 -57.04 -35.01
C ILE A 6 -50.66 -55.78 -34.22
N ILE A 7 -50.54 -55.81 -32.88
CA ILE A 7 -50.50 -54.68 -31.98
C ILE A 7 -49.03 -54.33 -31.77
N LEU A 8 -48.63 -53.20 -32.24
CA LEU A 8 -47.31 -52.58 -31.94
C LEU A 8 -47.42 -51.80 -30.61
N ALA A 9 -46.74 -52.29 -29.59
CA ALA A 9 -46.56 -51.58 -28.34
C ALA A 9 -45.34 -50.67 -28.44
N THR A 10 -45.56 -49.38 -28.44
CA THR A 10 -44.53 -48.36 -28.35
C THR A 10 -44.11 -48.17 -26.87
N ILE A 11 -42.91 -48.56 -26.51
CA ILE A 11 -42.30 -48.26 -25.22
C ILE A 11 -41.72 -46.87 -25.28
N ALA A 12 -42.31 -45.94 -24.54
CA ALA A 12 -41.74 -44.62 -24.32
C ALA A 12 -40.71 -44.70 -23.18
N VAL A 13 -39.42 -44.56 -23.50
CA VAL A 13 -38.35 -44.41 -22.51
C VAL A 13 -38.31 -42.96 -22.05
N VAL A 14 -38.75 -42.68 -20.83
CA VAL A 14 -38.60 -41.38 -20.20
C VAL A 14 -37.17 -41.32 -19.60
N ILE A 15 -36.25 -40.60 -20.24
CA ILE A 15 -34.96 -40.27 -19.70
C ILE A 15 -35.14 -39.06 -18.79
N THR A 16 -35.20 -39.27 -17.48
CA THR A 16 -35.07 -38.18 -16.49
C THR A 16 -33.60 -37.83 -16.38
N ALA A 17 -33.21 -36.70 -17.04
CA ALA A 17 -31.91 -36.07 -16.79
C ALA A 17 -31.94 -35.42 -15.39
N ALA A 18 -31.26 -36.04 -14.44
CA ALA A 18 -30.94 -35.42 -13.16
C ALA A 18 -29.87 -34.34 -13.41
N PHE A 19 -30.30 -33.08 -13.44
CA PHE A 19 -29.36 -31.99 -13.30
C PHE A 19 -28.86 -32.00 -11.85
N GLY A 20 -27.69 -32.56 -11.64
CA GLY A 20 -26.91 -32.35 -10.44
C GLY A 20 -26.48 -30.87 -10.40
N ALA A 21 -27.13 -30.08 -9.56
CA ALA A 21 -26.57 -28.80 -9.14
C ALA A 21 -25.29 -29.11 -8.38
N SER A 22 -24.14 -28.96 -9.04
CA SER A 22 -22.85 -28.84 -8.36
C SER A 22 -22.90 -27.52 -7.61
N GLY A 23 -23.36 -27.54 -6.37
CA GLY A 23 -23.12 -26.46 -5.43
C GLY A 23 -21.61 -26.35 -5.29
N SER A 24 -21.05 -25.26 -5.75
CA SER A 24 -19.72 -24.83 -5.36
C SER A 24 -19.78 -24.68 -3.84
N GLN A 25 -19.22 -25.65 -3.14
CA GLN A 25 -18.97 -25.55 -1.71
C GLN A 25 -17.88 -24.49 -1.61
N ALA A 26 -18.25 -23.29 -1.14
CA ALA A 26 -17.25 -22.31 -0.73
C ALA A 26 -16.32 -23.04 0.25
N ALA A 27 -15.04 -23.07 -0.05
CA ALA A 27 -14.05 -23.60 0.89
C ALA A 27 -14.25 -22.84 2.20
N GLU A 28 -14.50 -23.54 3.31
CA GLU A 28 -14.45 -22.92 4.63
C GLU A 28 -13.02 -22.38 4.78
N THR A 29 -12.86 -21.07 4.62
CA THR A 29 -11.61 -20.37 4.89
C THR A 29 -11.44 -20.35 6.40
N SER A 30 -10.78 -21.39 6.94
CA SER A 30 -10.44 -21.44 8.36
C SER A 30 -9.20 -20.59 8.60
N VAL A 31 -9.25 -19.74 9.63
CA VAL A 31 -8.07 -19.01 10.13
C VAL A 31 -6.90 -19.99 10.33
N VAL A 32 -5.77 -19.73 9.69
CA VAL A 32 -4.56 -20.52 9.84
C VAL A 32 -3.69 -19.90 10.94
N THR A 33 -3.70 -20.53 12.09
CA THR A 33 -2.94 -20.07 13.27
C THR A 33 -1.45 -20.34 13.08
N CYS A 34 -0.61 -19.37 13.47
CA CYS A 34 0.83 -19.54 13.54
C CYS A 34 1.21 -20.45 14.72
N VAL A 35 1.57 -21.68 14.43
CA VAL A 35 1.95 -22.70 15.41
C VAL A 35 3.31 -23.28 15.02
N ASP A 36 4.22 -23.42 15.99
CA ASP A 36 5.57 -23.94 15.79
C ASP A 36 6.36 -23.26 14.65
N GLY A 37 6.10 -21.96 14.46
CA GLY A 37 6.79 -21.14 13.46
C GLY A 37 6.18 -21.16 12.06
N MET A 38 5.01 -21.79 11.89
CA MET A 38 4.34 -21.92 10.59
C MET A 38 2.85 -21.59 10.67
N ALA A 39 2.33 -20.90 9.66
CA ALA A 39 0.91 -20.73 9.36
C ALA A 39 0.62 -21.37 8.00
N GLY A 40 0.29 -22.65 7.99
CA GLY A 40 0.23 -23.45 6.77
C GLY A 40 1.63 -23.64 6.18
N GLU A 41 1.86 -23.13 4.97
CA GLU A 41 3.17 -23.17 4.29
C GLU A 41 4.05 -21.96 4.59
N TYR A 42 3.52 -20.92 5.28
CA TYR A 42 4.19 -19.65 5.51
C TYR A 42 4.91 -19.63 6.85
N PRO A 43 6.23 -19.34 6.89
CA PRO A 43 6.95 -19.07 8.11
C PRO A 43 6.36 -17.85 8.83
N CYS A 44 6.19 -17.97 10.15
CA CYS A 44 5.55 -16.92 10.92
C CYS A 44 6.01 -16.88 12.38
N ARG A 45 5.79 -15.76 13.02
CA ARG A 45 5.84 -15.62 14.47
C ARG A 45 4.80 -14.59 14.93
N ASN A 46 3.90 -15.02 15.80
CA ASN A 46 2.86 -14.15 16.37
C ASN A 46 1.95 -13.47 15.34
N VAL A 47 1.79 -14.04 14.14
CA VAL A 47 0.91 -13.52 13.09
C VAL A 47 0.15 -14.70 12.47
N ASN A 48 -1.17 -14.66 12.54
CA ASN A 48 -2.05 -15.65 11.93
C ASN A 48 -2.46 -15.19 10.52
N LEU A 49 -2.74 -16.14 9.63
CA LEU A 49 -3.35 -15.87 8.32
C LEU A 49 -4.87 -16.01 8.45
N LEU A 50 -5.59 -14.92 8.18
CA LEU A 50 -7.06 -14.91 8.15
C LEU A 50 -7.59 -15.32 6.79
N SER A 51 -7.04 -14.74 5.73
CA SER A 51 -7.38 -15.07 4.35
C SER A 51 -6.26 -14.66 3.39
N HIS A 52 -6.25 -15.26 2.20
CA HIS A 52 -5.35 -14.93 1.10
C HIS A 52 -6.14 -14.91 -0.20
N LEU A 53 -6.04 -13.81 -0.93
CA LEU A 53 -6.60 -13.67 -2.28
C LEU A 53 -5.45 -13.67 -3.29
N THR A 54 -5.48 -14.63 -4.20
CA THR A 54 -4.50 -14.70 -5.29
C THR A 54 -4.69 -13.55 -6.27
N LEU A 55 -3.71 -13.31 -7.15
CA LEU A 55 -3.85 -12.32 -8.22
C LEU A 55 -5.08 -12.59 -9.09
N ALA A 56 -5.40 -13.84 -9.37
CA ALA A 56 -6.59 -14.24 -10.12
C ALA A 56 -7.90 -13.90 -9.36
N ASP A 57 -7.95 -14.09 -8.04
CA ASP A 57 -9.10 -13.69 -7.20
C ASP A 57 -9.29 -12.18 -7.18
N LEU A 58 -8.22 -11.42 -7.42
CA LEU A 58 -8.19 -9.96 -7.49
C LEU A 58 -8.42 -9.43 -8.91
N GLY A 59 -8.71 -10.31 -9.87
CA GLY A 59 -9.09 -9.97 -11.23
C GLY A 59 -7.94 -9.87 -12.23
N ALA A 60 -6.73 -10.37 -11.92
CA ALA A 60 -5.68 -10.55 -12.91
C ALA A 60 -6.10 -11.59 -13.95
N GLN A 61 -5.98 -11.24 -15.25
CA GLN A 61 -6.43 -12.10 -16.32
C GLN A 61 -5.40 -13.15 -16.76
N ASP A 62 -4.13 -12.90 -16.48
CA ASP A 62 -3.02 -13.80 -16.79
C ASP A 62 -1.79 -13.50 -15.92
N ASP A 63 -0.75 -14.31 -16.06
CA ASP A 63 0.48 -14.26 -15.27
C ASP A 63 1.38 -13.02 -15.55
N THR A 64 1.06 -12.21 -16.56
CA THR A 64 1.79 -10.96 -16.84
C THR A 64 1.30 -9.82 -15.96
N ILE A 65 0.12 -9.96 -15.37
CA ILE A 65 -0.45 -8.99 -14.44
C ILE A 65 0.07 -9.30 -13.04
N LYS A 66 0.79 -8.34 -12.48
CA LYS A 66 1.41 -8.40 -11.16
C LYS A 66 0.74 -7.44 -10.20
N ALA A 67 0.96 -7.65 -8.91
CA ALA A 67 0.53 -6.68 -7.91
C ALA A 67 1.61 -5.61 -7.65
N ASN A 68 1.20 -4.57 -6.95
CA ASN A 68 2.04 -3.56 -6.37
C ASN A 68 1.42 -3.02 -5.07
N LYS A 69 1.50 -1.73 -4.79
CA LYS A 69 1.00 -1.14 -3.55
C LYS A 69 -0.49 -1.42 -3.34
N HIS A 70 -0.90 -1.47 -2.09
CA HIS A 70 -2.29 -1.39 -1.70
C HIS A 70 -2.49 -0.30 -0.64
N TRP A 71 -3.73 0.10 -0.44
CA TRP A 71 -4.14 1.07 0.57
C TRP A 71 -5.47 0.64 1.18
N GLY A 72 -5.93 1.37 2.18
CA GLY A 72 -7.19 1.09 2.85
C GLY A 72 -8.15 2.27 2.84
N TRP A 73 -9.44 1.98 2.88
CA TRP A 73 -10.48 2.94 3.18
C TRP A 73 -11.50 2.33 4.14
N ILE A 74 -11.68 2.99 5.28
CA ILE A 74 -12.74 2.67 6.21
C ILE A 74 -13.87 3.67 5.94
N ASP A 75 -14.99 3.17 5.46
CA ASP A 75 -16.15 4.02 5.15
C ASP A 75 -16.67 4.70 6.41
N PRO A 76 -16.61 6.03 6.49
CA PRO A 76 -17.01 6.75 7.71
C PRO A 76 -18.51 6.64 8.03
N ASP A 77 -19.35 6.35 7.03
CA ASP A 77 -20.81 6.26 7.21
C ASP A 77 -21.25 4.85 7.60
N THR A 78 -20.58 3.81 7.14
CA THR A 78 -21.01 2.41 7.34
C THR A 78 -20.06 1.62 8.25
N GLY A 79 -18.85 2.09 8.44
CA GLY A 79 -17.77 1.38 9.15
C GLY A 79 -17.25 0.16 8.38
N ARG A 80 -17.62 -0.02 7.10
CA ARG A 80 -17.09 -1.09 6.26
C ARG A 80 -15.65 -0.80 5.84
N GLU A 81 -14.88 -1.85 5.70
CA GLU A 81 -13.45 -1.79 5.41
C GLU A 81 -13.16 -2.30 4.00
N TYR A 82 -12.45 -1.49 3.21
CA TYR A 82 -12.17 -1.79 1.80
C TYR A 82 -10.68 -1.67 1.50
N VAL A 83 -10.10 -2.75 0.98
CA VAL A 83 -8.76 -2.73 0.40
C VAL A 83 -8.84 -2.19 -1.02
N ILE A 84 -7.98 -1.23 -1.29
CA ILE A 84 -7.67 -0.66 -2.60
C ILE A 84 -6.37 -1.32 -3.05
N PHE A 85 -6.41 -2.19 -4.03
CA PHE A 85 -5.29 -3.06 -4.40
C PHE A 85 -4.79 -2.78 -5.82
N GLY A 86 -3.50 -2.49 -5.95
CA GLY A 86 -2.87 -2.20 -7.24
C GLY A 86 -2.52 -3.47 -8.02
N LEU A 87 -3.07 -3.60 -9.20
CA LEU A 87 -2.55 -4.46 -10.25
C LEU A 87 -1.84 -3.62 -11.31
N THR A 88 -0.94 -4.21 -12.06
CA THR A 88 -0.19 -3.48 -13.11
C THR A 88 -1.07 -2.85 -14.18
N ASN A 89 -2.34 -3.27 -14.33
CA ASN A 89 -3.29 -2.77 -15.33
C ASN A 89 -4.58 -2.18 -14.77
N ALA A 90 -4.81 -2.26 -13.46
CA ALA A 90 -6.06 -1.81 -12.83
C ALA A 90 -5.88 -1.54 -11.34
N THR A 91 -6.87 -0.90 -10.72
CA THR A 91 -7.07 -0.85 -9.27
C THR A 91 -8.22 -1.78 -8.91
N SER A 92 -7.98 -2.76 -8.07
CA SER A 92 -8.96 -3.72 -7.56
C SER A 92 -9.50 -3.29 -6.21
N PHE A 93 -10.77 -3.56 -5.93
CA PHE A 93 -11.43 -3.25 -4.66
C PHE A 93 -11.93 -4.51 -3.99
N VAL A 94 -11.61 -4.66 -2.70
CA VAL A 94 -11.98 -5.82 -1.89
C VAL A 94 -12.64 -5.35 -0.60
N ASP A 95 -13.83 -5.82 -0.29
CA ASP A 95 -14.46 -5.65 1.01
C ASP A 95 -13.90 -6.69 1.99
N ILE A 96 -13.26 -6.21 3.04
CA ILE A 96 -12.67 -7.02 4.11
C ILE A 96 -13.36 -6.80 5.46
N SER A 97 -14.58 -6.26 5.46
CA SER A 97 -15.38 -6.08 6.70
C SER A 97 -15.57 -7.39 7.46
N ASP A 98 -15.55 -8.53 6.75
CA ASP A 98 -15.28 -9.86 7.29
C ASP A 98 -13.89 -10.31 6.78
N PRO A 99 -12.83 -10.17 7.58
CA PRO A 99 -11.46 -10.40 7.11
C PRO A 99 -11.15 -11.89 6.85
N VAL A 100 -12.02 -12.79 7.26
CA VAL A 100 -11.93 -14.25 6.96
C VAL A 100 -12.60 -14.58 5.64
N ASN A 101 -13.60 -13.81 5.23
CA ASN A 101 -14.35 -14.01 3.98
C ASN A 101 -14.36 -12.71 3.14
N PRO A 102 -13.21 -12.25 2.62
CA PRO A 102 -13.12 -11.06 1.79
C PRO A 102 -13.91 -11.20 0.49
N ILE A 103 -14.47 -10.10 0.00
CA ILE A 103 -15.28 -10.08 -1.22
C ILE A 103 -14.61 -9.17 -2.25
N PHE A 104 -14.16 -9.74 -3.37
CA PHE A 104 -13.71 -8.94 -4.50
C PHE A 104 -14.89 -8.25 -5.17
N LEU A 105 -14.89 -6.90 -5.15
CA LEU A 105 -15.99 -6.08 -5.65
C LEU A 105 -15.86 -5.74 -7.13
N GLY A 106 -14.65 -5.67 -7.66
CA GLY A 106 -14.39 -5.30 -9.05
C GLY A 106 -13.17 -4.41 -9.21
N GLN A 107 -13.04 -3.80 -10.40
CA GLN A 107 -11.85 -3.06 -10.80
C GLN A 107 -12.17 -1.71 -11.43
N LEU A 108 -11.32 -0.72 -11.13
CA LEU A 108 -11.18 0.50 -11.91
C LEU A 108 -10.03 0.30 -12.91
N PRO A 109 -10.30 0.22 -14.23
CA PRO A 109 -9.27 0.05 -15.24
C PRO A 109 -8.30 1.23 -15.27
N SER A 110 -7.03 0.95 -15.57
CA SER A 110 -6.04 1.98 -15.88
C SER A 110 -6.38 2.67 -17.19
N HIS A 111 -5.95 3.92 -17.36
CA HIS A 111 -6.14 4.65 -18.62
C HIS A 111 -5.46 3.94 -19.80
N GLN A 112 -4.22 3.50 -19.65
CA GLN A 112 -3.50 2.80 -20.74
C GLN A 112 -2.39 1.89 -20.20
N GLY A 113 -2.32 0.69 -20.75
CA GLY A 113 -1.20 -0.21 -20.68
C GLY A 113 -0.91 -0.79 -19.28
N ILE A 114 0.21 -1.48 -19.20
CA ILE A 114 0.75 -2.04 -17.97
C ILE A 114 1.71 -1.03 -17.36
N SER A 115 1.54 -0.73 -16.08
CA SER A 115 2.46 0.07 -15.26
C SER A 115 3.06 -0.79 -14.17
N GLN A 116 4.37 -0.73 -14.01
CA GLN A 116 5.04 -1.51 -12.98
C GLN A 116 4.64 -1.06 -11.58
N TYR A 117 4.45 0.25 -11.38
CA TYR A 117 4.10 0.82 -10.09
C TYR A 117 2.82 1.65 -10.18
N ARG A 118 2.02 1.56 -9.11
CA ARG A 118 0.85 2.39 -8.82
C ARG A 118 0.91 2.83 -7.39
N ASP A 119 0.40 4.02 -7.14
CA ASP A 119 0.24 4.50 -5.78
C ASP A 119 -1.13 5.12 -5.56
N PHE A 120 -1.53 5.18 -4.29
CA PHE A 120 -2.85 5.49 -3.83
C PHE A 120 -2.81 6.51 -2.70
N ALA A 121 -3.74 7.44 -2.74
CA ALA A 121 -4.03 8.33 -1.62
C ALA A 121 -5.54 8.50 -1.49
N VAL A 122 -6.02 8.66 -0.26
CA VAL A 122 -7.44 8.86 0.03
C VAL A 122 -7.63 10.22 0.68
N TYR A 123 -8.65 10.97 0.24
CA TYR A 123 -9.10 12.21 0.87
C TYR A 123 -10.61 12.19 1.00
N GLY A 124 -11.09 12.06 2.23
CA GLY A 124 -12.51 11.84 2.51
C GLY A 124 -13.04 10.57 1.84
N ASN A 125 -13.98 10.74 0.93
CA ASN A 125 -14.56 9.64 0.16
C ASN A 125 -13.95 9.45 -1.24
N TYR A 126 -12.82 10.09 -1.53
CA TYR A 126 -12.22 10.03 -2.86
C TYR A 126 -10.84 9.38 -2.83
N LEU A 127 -10.65 8.48 -3.77
CA LEU A 127 -9.36 7.85 -4.06
C LEU A 127 -8.67 8.57 -5.21
N PHE A 128 -7.39 8.83 -5.03
CA PHE A 128 -6.48 9.31 -6.06
C PHE A 128 -5.52 8.20 -6.45
N VAL A 129 -5.33 8.00 -7.76
CA VAL A 129 -4.48 6.95 -8.30
C VAL A 129 -3.52 7.52 -9.32
N VAL A 130 -2.22 7.25 -9.14
CA VAL A 130 -1.19 7.46 -10.17
C VAL A 130 -0.61 6.15 -10.64
N ALA A 131 0.06 6.22 -11.77
CA ALA A 131 0.88 5.12 -12.29
C ALA A 131 2.11 5.71 -12.98
N ASP A 132 3.23 5.02 -12.91
CA ASP A 132 4.50 5.45 -13.51
C ASP A 132 4.63 5.08 -15.00
N ASN A 133 3.53 4.74 -15.63
CA ASN A 133 3.50 4.44 -17.07
C ASN A 133 3.60 5.72 -17.89
N PRO A 134 4.57 5.86 -18.78
CA PRO A 134 4.79 7.07 -19.58
C PRO A 134 3.72 7.35 -20.64
N THR A 135 2.60 6.63 -20.66
CA THR A 135 1.55 6.72 -21.69
C THR A 135 0.29 7.45 -21.24
N GLN A 136 0.41 8.59 -20.56
CA GLN A 136 -0.72 9.47 -20.17
C GLN A 136 -1.71 8.85 -19.20
N HIS A 137 -1.21 8.38 -18.04
CA HIS A 137 -2.10 7.98 -16.96
C HIS A 137 -2.73 9.18 -16.23
N GLY A 138 -1.92 10.22 -15.95
CA GLY A 138 -2.35 11.36 -15.15
C GLY A 138 -2.72 10.97 -13.72
N LEU A 139 -3.74 11.65 -13.17
CA LEU A 139 -4.32 11.35 -11.86
C LEU A 139 -5.78 10.91 -12.04
N GLN A 140 -6.08 9.65 -11.77
CA GLN A 140 -7.47 9.18 -11.69
C GLN A 140 -8.07 9.55 -10.34
N VAL A 141 -9.33 9.96 -10.33
CA VAL A 141 -10.12 10.20 -9.12
C VAL A 141 -11.31 9.25 -9.12
N PHE A 142 -11.49 8.50 -8.04
CA PHE A 142 -12.60 7.56 -7.91
C PHE A 142 -13.42 7.90 -6.65
N ASP A 143 -14.76 7.86 -6.77
CA ASP A 143 -15.66 8.02 -5.62
C ASP A 143 -15.81 6.67 -4.91
N LEU A 144 -15.21 6.55 -3.72
CA LEU A 144 -15.23 5.33 -2.92
C LEU A 144 -16.63 4.95 -2.42
N THR A 145 -17.59 5.89 -2.42
CA THR A 145 -18.97 5.58 -2.04
C THR A 145 -19.66 4.64 -3.03
N ASP A 146 -19.15 4.51 -4.26
CA ASP A 146 -19.63 3.54 -5.24
C ASP A 146 -19.40 2.08 -4.80
N LEU A 147 -18.50 1.85 -3.84
CA LEU A 147 -18.25 0.53 -3.27
C LEU A 147 -19.38 0.05 -2.33
N ARG A 148 -20.20 0.97 -1.79
CA ARG A 148 -21.21 0.69 -0.75
C ARG A 148 -22.30 -0.27 -1.19
N ASN A 149 -22.70 -0.20 -2.45
CA ASN A 149 -23.90 -0.87 -2.95
C ASN A 149 -23.66 -1.72 -4.18
N VAL A 150 -22.47 -2.33 -4.31
CA VAL A 150 -22.17 -3.21 -5.44
C VAL A 150 -23.09 -4.41 -5.43
N GLN A 151 -23.89 -4.52 -6.51
CA GLN A 151 -24.77 -5.66 -6.73
C GLN A 151 -24.10 -6.64 -7.69
N SER A 152 -24.08 -7.92 -7.34
CA SER A 152 -23.51 -8.99 -8.18
C SER A 152 -22.04 -8.73 -8.59
N PRO A 153 -21.13 -8.60 -7.62
CA PRO A 153 -19.70 -8.44 -7.92
C PRO A 153 -19.14 -9.68 -8.67
N PRO A 154 -18.04 -9.53 -9.46
CA PRO A 154 -17.30 -8.30 -9.65
C PRO A 154 -17.90 -7.36 -10.72
N VAL A 155 -17.65 -6.04 -10.56
CA VAL A 155 -18.07 -5.03 -11.55
C VAL A 155 -16.87 -4.25 -12.10
N THR A 156 -17.04 -3.58 -13.24
CA THR A 156 -16.08 -2.61 -13.75
C THR A 156 -16.51 -1.22 -13.37
N PHE A 157 -15.68 -0.52 -12.59
CA PHE A 157 -15.93 0.85 -12.17
C PHE A 157 -15.45 1.86 -13.21
N SER A 158 -15.89 3.10 -13.06
CA SER A 158 -15.45 4.25 -13.84
C SER A 158 -14.92 5.33 -12.90
N GLU A 159 -13.91 6.07 -13.33
CA GLU A 159 -13.44 7.22 -12.58
C GLU A 159 -14.50 8.33 -12.48
N ALA A 160 -14.47 9.08 -11.38
CA ALA A 160 -15.34 10.22 -11.15
C ALA A 160 -14.78 11.51 -11.78
N ALA A 161 -13.45 11.64 -11.84
CA ALA A 161 -12.74 12.75 -12.48
C ALA A 161 -11.34 12.31 -12.91
N HIS A 162 -10.70 13.13 -13.75
CA HIS A 162 -9.33 12.92 -14.20
C HIS A 162 -8.57 14.25 -14.28
N TYR A 163 -7.32 14.25 -13.77
CA TYR A 163 -6.43 15.40 -13.88
C TYR A 163 -5.24 15.06 -14.78
N ALA A 164 -5.09 15.83 -15.86
CA ALA A 164 -4.07 15.62 -16.89
C ALA A 164 -2.91 16.64 -16.80
N GLY A 165 -2.63 17.15 -15.60
CA GLY A 165 -1.54 18.12 -15.37
C GLY A 165 -0.14 17.52 -15.43
N PHE A 166 -0.02 16.21 -15.51
CA PHE A 166 1.20 15.43 -15.77
C PHE A 166 0.84 14.16 -16.55
N VAL A 167 1.85 13.48 -17.10
CA VAL A 167 1.66 12.24 -17.86
C VAL A 167 1.67 11.02 -16.95
N ALA A 168 2.62 10.96 -16.02
CA ALA A 168 2.82 9.88 -15.08
C ALA A 168 3.33 10.40 -13.74
N GLY A 169 3.06 9.68 -12.67
CA GLY A 169 3.59 9.90 -11.31
C GLY A 169 3.90 8.57 -10.66
N HIS A 170 4.97 8.54 -9.84
CA HIS A 170 5.45 7.30 -9.24
C HIS A 170 4.77 7.02 -7.90
N SER A 171 4.66 8.02 -7.04
CA SER A 171 4.15 7.88 -5.68
C SER A 171 3.29 9.08 -5.30
N LEU A 172 2.44 8.90 -4.28
CA LEU A 172 1.51 9.89 -3.76
C LEU A 172 1.67 10.06 -2.25
N TRP A 173 1.48 11.29 -1.79
CA TRP A 173 1.18 11.57 -0.39
C TRP A 173 0.04 12.59 -0.29
N MET A 174 -0.89 12.36 0.64
CA MET A 174 -2.02 13.24 0.89
C MET A 174 -1.87 13.91 2.26
N ASP A 175 -1.81 15.23 2.30
CA ASP A 175 -2.07 15.97 3.52
C ASP A 175 -3.57 16.24 3.63
N GLU A 176 -4.23 15.44 4.49
CA GLU A 176 -5.68 15.52 4.68
C GLU A 176 -6.12 16.81 5.37
N GLU A 177 -5.23 17.45 6.16
CA GLU A 177 -5.57 18.70 6.86
C GLU A 177 -5.70 19.87 5.90
N THR A 178 -4.80 19.97 4.91
CA THR A 178 -4.75 21.08 3.98
C THR A 178 -5.48 20.81 2.67
N GLY A 179 -5.67 19.53 2.30
CA GLY A 179 -6.26 19.13 1.02
C GLY A 179 -5.32 19.31 -0.15
N PHE A 180 -4.01 19.14 0.08
CA PHE A 180 -3.00 19.08 -0.98
C PHE A 180 -2.45 17.68 -1.15
N LEU A 181 -2.35 17.26 -2.41
CA LEU A 181 -1.78 15.99 -2.84
C LEU A 181 -0.39 16.22 -3.42
N TYR A 182 0.58 15.47 -2.96
CA TYR A 182 1.97 15.51 -3.42
C TYR A 182 2.23 14.32 -4.33
N VAL A 183 2.59 14.60 -5.58
CA VAL A 183 2.85 13.59 -6.61
C VAL A 183 4.34 13.56 -6.90
N TYR A 184 5.00 12.48 -6.53
CA TYR A 184 6.45 12.31 -6.66
C TYR A 184 6.85 11.76 -8.03
N ARG A 185 8.02 12.18 -8.53
CA ARG A 185 8.61 11.75 -9.82
C ARG A 185 7.64 11.91 -10.97
N THR A 186 7.03 13.08 -11.09
CA THR A 186 6.13 13.37 -12.20
C THR A 186 6.88 13.44 -13.53
N VAL A 187 6.20 13.09 -14.61
CA VAL A 187 6.72 13.13 -15.98
C VAL A 187 5.75 13.87 -16.88
N GLY A 188 6.29 14.71 -17.77
CA GLY A 188 5.51 15.41 -18.79
C GLY A 188 4.86 16.71 -18.31
N ASP A 189 5.39 17.29 -17.25
CA ASP A 189 5.00 18.57 -16.69
C ASP A 189 6.21 19.53 -16.50
N SER A 190 6.00 20.63 -15.78
CA SER A 190 7.06 21.60 -15.48
C SER A 190 7.85 21.30 -14.20
N CYS A 191 7.48 20.26 -13.45
CA CYS A 191 8.11 19.89 -12.17
C CYS A 191 9.30 18.93 -12.36
N GLY A 192 9.59 18.50 -13.57
CA GLY A 192 10.70 17.59 -13.88
C GLY A 192 10.52 16.23 -13.20
N SER A 193 11.61 15.71 -12.59
CA SER A 193 11.56 14.49 -11.77
C SER A 193 11.29 14.79 -10.28
N GLY A 194 10.84 16.00 -9.97
CA GLY A 194 10.50 16.43 -8.62
C GLY A 194 9.07 16.07 -8.22
N VAL A 195 8.51 16.91 -7.36
CA VAL A 195 7.17 16.74 -6.78
C VAL A 195 6.24 17.80 -7.37
N GLN A 196 5.11 17.36 -7.92
CA GLN A 196 4.00 18.27 -8.26
C GLN A 196 3.02 18.33 -7.09
N ILE A 197 2.67 19.54 -6.67
CA ILE A 197 1.65 19.79 -5.65
C ILE A 197 0.32 20.05 -6.35
N VAL A 198 -0.69 19.25 -6.01
CA VAL A 198 -2.04 19.33 -6.59
C VAL A 198 -3.03 19.71 -5.49
N ASN A 199 -3.80 20.77 -5.70
CA ASN A 199 -4.92 21.11 -4.81
C ASN A 199 -6.10 20.19 -5.12
N VAL A 200 -6.52 19.42 -4.12
CA VAL A 200 -7.64 18.48 -4.20
C VAL A 200 -8.75 18.77 -3.17
N GLN A 201 -8.79 20.00 -2.61
CA GLN A 201 -9.89 20.45 -1.73
C GLN A 201 -11.27 20.31 -2.39
N ASN A 202 -11.31 20.40 -3.73
CA ASN A 202 -12.41 19.90 -4.53
C ASN A 202 -11.92 18.66 -5.31
N PRO A 203 -12.16 17.44 -4.82
CA PRO A 203 -11.62 16.22 -5.41
C PRO A 203 -12.00 16.00 -6.87
N LEU A 204 -13.16 16.50 -7.30
CA LEU A 204 -13.64 16.38 -8.68
C LEU A 204 -13.05 17.43 -9.63
N GLN A 205 -12.27 18.39 -9.12
CA GLN A 205 -11.63 19.44 -9.90
C GLN A 205 -10.20 19.70 -9.38
N PRO A 206 -9.29 18.73 -9.44
CA PRO A 206 -7.90 18.93 -9.03
C PRO A 206 -7.24 20.03 -9.85
N THR A 207 -6.40 20.85 -9.19
CA THR A 207 -5.69 21.95 -9.85
C THR A 207 -4.24 22.00 -9.43
N PHE A 208 -3.37 22.46 -10.34
CA PHE A 208 -1.95 22.70 -10.04
C PHE A 208 -1.78 23.76 -8.95
N ALA A 209 -0.94 23.49 -7.94
CA ALA A 209 -0.63 24.42 -6.86
C ALA A 209 0.85 24.87 -6.84
N GLY A 210 1.77 24.01 -7.26
CA GLY A 210 3.19 24.31 -7.25
C GLY A 210 4.04 23.06 -7.48
N CYS A 211 5.36 23.22 -7.41
CA CYS A 211 6.29 22.09 -7.40
C CYS A 211 7.65 22.44 -6.75
N PHE A 212 8.38 21.38 -6.38
CA PHE A 212 9.75 21.48 -5.86
C PHE A 212 10.61 20.29 -6.33
N GLY A 213 11.93 20.38 -6.14
CA GLY A 213 12.87 19.29 -6.44
C GLY A 213 13.12 19.04 -7.93
N ALA A 214 12.73 19.96 -8.82
CA ALA A 214 12.86 19.79 -10.28
C ALA A 214 14.30 19.63 -10.78
N ASP A 215 15.26 20.21 -10.08
CA ASP A 215 16.68 20.22 -10.43
C ASP A 215 17.53 19.25 -9.57
N GLN A 216 16.85 18.42 -8.75
CA GLN A 216 17.50 17.45 -7.87
C GLN A 216 17.51 16.06 -8.49
N THR A 217 18.22 15.12 -7.85
CA THR A 217 18.03 13.67 -8.11
C THR A 217 16.55 13.31 -7.95
N PRO A 218 16.04 12.34 -8.72
CA PRO A 218 14.62 11.99 -8.65
C PRO A 218 14.18 11.69 -7.23
N LEU A 219 13.22 12.47 -6.72
CA LEU A 219 12.64 12.27 -5.40
C LEU A 219 11.76 11.02 -5.42
N SER A 220 12.03 10.04 -4.54
CA SER A 220 11.38 8.74 -4.59
C SER A 220 9.97 8.78 -4.02
N THR A 221 9.86 9.21 -2.78
CA THR A 221 8.61 9.33 -2.02
C THR A 221 8.86 10.19 -0.80
N GLY A 222 7.82 10.58 -0.09
CA GLY A 222 7.95 11.37 1.13
C GLY A 222 6.63 11.54 1.83
N GLU A 223 6.68 12.10 3.01
CA GLU A 223 5.55 12.46 3.85
C GLU A 223 5.48 13.97 4.01
N CYS A 224 4.28 14.56 3.86
CA CYS A 224 4.04 15.98 4.05
C CYS A 224 2.88 16.17 5.03
N LEU A 225 3.03 17.08 5.98
CA LEU A 225 2.03 17.35 7.01
C LEU A 225 2.14 18.77 7.55
N VAL A 226 1.06 19.27 8.19
CA VAL A 226 1.16 20.47 9.03
C VAL A 226 1.93 20.09 10.29
N TYR A 227 3.08 20.73 10.48
CA TYR A 227 4.02 20.38 11.53
C TYR A 227 3.60 20.99 12.89
N ASP A 228 3.54 20.14 13.92
CA ASP A 228 3.31 20.52 15.32
C ASP A 228 4.28 19.74 16.25
N GLY A 229 5.49 19.52 15.75
CA GLY A 229 6.55 18.78 16.43
C GLY A 229 7.40 19.65 17.37
N PRO A 230 8.58 19.14 17.81
CA PRO A 230 9.42 19.82 18.81
C PRO A 230 10.06 21.12 18.32
N ASP A 231 10.27 21.32 17.02
CA ASP A 231 10.84 22.54 16.47
C ASP A 231 9.78 23.65 16.34
N HIS A 232 9.74 24.55 17.32
CA HIS A 232 8.73 25.59 17.41
C HIS A 232 8.81 26.64 16.29
N ASP A 233 9.93 26.75 15.58
CA ASP A 233 10.10 27.73 14.50
C ASP A 233 9.24 27.35 13.29
N TYR A 234 8.83 26.08 13.18
CA TYR A 234 8.02 25.54 12.09
C TYR A 234 6.59 25.16 12.48
N HIS A 235 6.13 25.48 13.70
CA HIS A 235 4.75 25.18 14.09
C HIS A 235 3.73 25.79 13.14
N GLY A 236 2.82 24.98 12.61
CA GLY A 236 1.78 25.37 11.66
C GLY A 236 2.29 25.54 10.22
N HIS A 237 3.57 25.28 9.96
CA HIS A 237 4.08 25.16 8.60
C HIS A 237 3.75 23.78 8.03
N GLU A 238 3.54 23.71 6.74
CA GLU A 238 3.41 22.42 6.06
C GLU A 238 4.79 21.97 5.59
N MET A 239 5.27 20.86 6.18
CA MET A 239 6.62 20.36 5.99
C MET A 239 6.59 19.03 5.25
N CYS A 240 7.50 18.84 4.31
CA CYS A 240 7.73 17.58 3.61
C CYS A 240 9.08 16.97 3.99
N PHE A 241 9.09 15.67 4.25
CA PHE A 241 10.25 14.82 4.51
C PHE A 241 10.40 13.86 3.33
N VAL A 242 11.47 13.99 2.54
CA VAL A 242 11.56 13.36 1.22
C VAL A 242 12.89 12.63 1.04
N GLY A 243 12.82 11.39 0.54
CA GLY A 243 13.99 10.60 0.16
C GLY A 243 14.29 10.68 -1.34
N SER A 244 15.58 10.58 -1.68
CA SER A 244 16.06 10.47 -3.06
C SER A 244 17.15 9.38 -3.19
N ASP A 245 17.72 9.23 -4.38
CA ASP A 245 18.77 8.23 -4.60
C ASP A 245 20.09 8.54 -3.83
N ASP A 246 20.33 9.79 -3.42
CA ASP A 246 21.60 10.23 -2.83
C ASP A 246 21.51 11.18 -1.62
N ASN A 247 20.29 11.61 -1.24
CA ASN A 247 20.06 12.46 -0.07
C ASN A 247 18.66 12.30 0.51
N VAL A 248 18.44 12.93 1.66
CA VAL A 248 17.15 13.20 2.27
C VAL A 248 16.98 14.70 2.44
N THR A 249 15.76 15.19 2.21
CA THR A 249 15.47 16.63 2.17
C THR A 249 14.25 16.95 3.03
N ILE A 250 14.33 18.02 3.82
CA ILE A 250 13.19 18.62 4.53
C ILE A 250 12.83 19.91 3.82
N VAL A 251 11.56 20.06 3.44
CA VAL A 251 11.08 21.19 2.62
C VAL A 251 9.87 21.84 3.29
N ASP A 252 9.92 23.14 3.51
CA ASP A 252 8.75 23.94 3.86
C ASP A 252 7.95 24.24 2.59
N VAL A 253 6.75 23.69 2.53
CA VAL A 253 5.80 23.83 1.42
C VAL A 253 4.56 24.64 1.81
N THR A 254 4.60 25.38 2.90
CA THR A 254 3.51 26.27 3.35
C THR A 254 3.06 27.19 2.22
N ASN A 255 4.01 27.80 1.52
CA ASN A 255 3.74 28.49 0.27
C ASN A 255 3.95 27.54 -0.92
N LYS A 256 2.89 26.92 -1.42
CA LYS A 256 2.93 25.94 -2.51
C LYS A 256 3.61 26.45 -3.79
N SER A 257 3.58 27.75 -4.03
CA SER A 257 4.20 28.39 -5.22
C SER A 257 5.68 28.75 -5.02
N LEU A 258 6.18 28.68 -3.79
CA LEU A 258 7.55 29.00 -3.42
C LEU A 258 8.04 28.09 -2.27
N PRO A 259 8.17 26.79 -2.47
CA PRO A 259 8.75 25.88 -1.48
C PRO A 259 10.18 26.27 -1.11
N VAL A 260 10.57 26.01 0.14
CA VAL A 260 11.90 26.34 0.68
C VAL A 260 12.54 25.10 1.27
N THR A 261 13.71 24.70 0.79
CA THR A 261 14.50 23.65 1.43
C THR A 261 15.00 24.13 2.78
N VAL A 262 14.67 23.41 3.83
CA VAL A 262 15.09 23.66 5.22
C VAL A 262 16.39 22.90 5.51
N ALA A 263 16.42 21.61 5.21
CA ALA A 263 17.61 20.78 5.33
C ALA A 263 17.76 19.85 4.13
N ASP A 264 19.02 19.55 3.79
CA ASP A 264 19.42 18.60 2.75
C ASP A 264 20.68 17.89 3.24
N PHE A 265 20.61 16.58 3.45
CA PHE A 265 21.70 15.82 4.06
C PHE A 265 21.72 14.38 3.58
N ASP A 266 22.89 13.74 3.74
CA ASP A 266 23.09 12.32 3.45
C ASP A 266 23.36 11.51 4.73
N TYR A 267 23.46 10.20 4.57
CA TYR A 267 23.85 9.28 5.63
C TYR A 267 24.79 8.19 5.10
N PRO A 268 25.64 7.61 5.97
CA PRO A 268 26.57 6.57 5.56
C PRO A 268 25.85 5.32 5.01
N GLY A 269 26.18 4.95 3.77
CA GLY A 269 25.60 3.77 3.12
C GLY A 269 24.33 4.04 2.35
N ILE A 270 24.00 5.31 2.10
CA ILE A 270 22.87 5.66 1.24
C ILE A 270 23.05 5.08 -0.17
N ALA A 271 21.96 4.51 -0.69
CA ALA A 271 21.90 3.98 -2.05
C ALA A 271 20.60 4.35 -2.75
N ARG A 272 19.50 4.35 -2.00
CA ARG A 272 18.19 4.96 -2.37
C ARG A 272 17.35 5.11 -1.13
N ALA A 273 17.38 6.30 -0.54
CA ALA A 273 16.40 6.67 0.47
C ALA A 273 15.00 6.55 -0.13
N HIS A 274 14.22 5.61 0.39
CA HIS A 274 12.94 5.27 -0.21
C HIS A 274 11.79 5.79 0.64
N GLN A 275 11.03 4.93 1.26
CA GLN A 275 9.86 5.28 2.04
C GLN A 275 10.18 5.23 3.53
N GLY A 276 9.68 6.20 4.26
CA GLY A 276 9.78 6.29 5.70
C GLY A 276 8.49 6.75 6.32
N ASP A 277 8.48 6.83 7.64
CA ASP A 277 7.35 7.35 8.40
C ASP A 277 7.85 8.07 9.65
N LEU A 278 7.13 9.11 10.05
CA LEU A 278 7.45 9.94 11.20
C LEU A 278 6.87 9.33 12.48
N THR A 279 7.63 9.39 13.58
CA THR A 279 7.05 9.02 14.88
C THR A 279 5.89 9.95 15.23
N PRO A 280 4.86 9.46 15.96
CA PRO A 280 3.68 10.26 16.27
C PRO A 280 3.93 11.55 17.02
N ASP A 281 5.08 11.66 17.71
CA ASP A 281 5.54 12.84 18.44
C ASP A 281 6.45 13.75 17.57
N LEU A 282 6.69 13.37 16.31
CA LEU A 282 7.53 14.09 15.35
C LEU A 282 8.98 14.35 15.83
N HIS A 283 9.50 13.48 16.73
CA HIS A 283 10.90 13.57 17.16
C HIS A 283 11.85 12.84 16.20
N TYR A 284 11.35 11.76 15.58
CA TYR A 284 12.18 10.89 14.75
C TYR A 284 11.51 10.59 13.41
N TRP A 285 12.35 10.47 12.40
CA TRP A 285 11.97 9.94 11.09
C TRP A 285 12.68 8.61 10.88
N LEU A 286 11.91 7.53 10.62
CA LEU A 286 12.43 6.22 10.26
C LEU A 286 12.32 6.02 8.76
N LEU A 287 13.36 5.51 8.13
CA LEU A 287 13.49 5.44 6.67
C LEU A 287 14.13 4.11 6.24
N GLY A 288 13.57 3.49 5.19
CA GLY A 288 14.17 2.38 4.46
C GLY A 288 15.07 2.86 3.31
N ASP A 289 16.16 2.14 3.05
CA ASP A 289 17.01 2.35 1.88
C ASP A 289 16.95 1.14 0.94
N MET A 290 16.05 1.20 -0.02
CA MET A 290 15.65 0.09 -0.87
C MET A 290 16.78 -0.52 -1.74
N MET A 291 17.99 0.05 -1.76
CA MET A 291 19.07 -0.40 -2.62
C MET A 291 20.38 -0.70 -1.88
N ASP A 292 20.46 -0.47 -0.58
CA ASP A 292 21.71 -0.66 0.16
C ASP A 292 22.08 -2.15 0.31
N GLU A 293 21.12 -3.07 0.42
CA GLU A 293 21.38 -4.51 0.37
C GLU A 293 21.95 -4.95 -0.97
N HIS A 294 21.44 -4.37 -2.06
CA HIS A 294 21.92 -4.69 -3.41
C HIS A 294 23.31 -4.12 -3.67
N HIS A 295 23.59 -2.89 -3.24
CA HIS A 295 24.84 -2.19 -3.53
C HIS A 295 25.98 -2.62 -2.61
N TYR A 296 25.68 -2.81 -1.31
CA TYR A 296 26.71 -3.04 -0.30
C TYR A 296 26.69 -4.45 0.28
N GLY A 297 25.62 -5.23 0.02
CA GLY A 297 25.44 -6.57 0.57
C GLY A 297 25.11 -6.56 2.06
N TYR A 298 24.43 -5.52 2.52
CA TYR A 298 23.95 -5.42 3.90
C TYR A 298 22.77 -6.36 4.13
N ASN A 299 22.43 -6.59 5.39
CA ASN A 299 21.10 -7.06 5.73
C ASN A 299 20.12 -5.86 5.67
N THR A 300 18.81 -6.15 5.66
CA THR A 300 17.75 -5.14 5.72
C THR A 300 18.01 -4.10 6.81
N ARG A 301 18.04 -2.82 6.47
CA ARG A 301 18.33 -1.71 7.38
C ARG A 301 17.19 -0.71 7.43
N THR A 302 16.87 -0.25 8.63
CA THR A 302 16.01 0.92 8.85
C THR A 302 16.86 2.01 9.49
N TYR A 303 17.02 3.12 8.81
CA TYR A 303 17.73 4.31 9.31
C TYR A 303 16.81 5.15 10.18
N ALA A 304 17.38 5.90 11.11
CA ALA A 304 16.65 6.85 11.94
C ALA A 304 17.36 8.18 12.02
N PHE A 305 16.55 9.22 12.01
CA PHE A 305 17.01 10.61 12.11
C PHE A 305 16.29 11.27 13.29
N ASP A 306 17.04 11.97 14.14
CA ASP A 306 16.48 12.92 15.10
C ASP A 306 16.17 14.22 14.36
N ILE A 307 14.90 14.59 14.34
CA ILE A 307 14.37 15.75 13.63
C ILE A 307 13.78 16.78 14.62
N THR A 308 14.28 16.80 15.87
CA THR A 308 13.86 17.76 16.87
C THR A 308 14.29 19.19 16.54
N ASP A 309 15.28 19.37 15.67
CA ASP A 309 15.73 20.62 15.05
C ASP A 309 15.73 20.37 13.53
N LEU A 310 14.75 20.93 12.80
CA LEU A 310 14.57 20.68 11.37
C LEU A 310 15.66 21.31 10.49
N ASP A 311 16.33 22.34 10.98
CA ASP A 311 17.47 22.95 10.29
C ASP A 311 18.75 22.10 10.44
N ASN A 312 18.85 21.27 11.49
CA ASN A 312 20.02 20.47 11.82
C ASN A 312 19.68 19.03 12.20
N PRO A 313 19.07 18.24 11.32
CA PRO A 313 18.73 16.84 11.60
C PRO A 313 19.97 16.01 11.94
N VAL A 314 19.83 15.06 12.86
CA VAL A 314 20.94 14.21 13.30
C VAL A 314 20.70 12.77 12.87
N VAL A 315 21.65 12.18 12.15
CA VAL A 315 21.66 10.75 11.81
C VAL A 315 21.96 9.93 13.06
N LEU A 316 20.99 9.16 13.57
CA LEU A 316 21.17 8.31 14.75
C LEU A 316 21.87 6.99 14.39
N GLY A 317 21.78 6.55 13.15
CA GLY A 317 22.28 5.28 12.67
C GLY A 317 21.18 4.43 12.08
N HIS A 318 21.31 3.11 12.21
CA HIS A 318 20.32 2.16 11.66
C HIS A 318 20.10 0.98 12.62
N PHE A 319 18.92 0.40 12.52
CA PHE A 319 18.63 -0.96 12.96
C PHE A 319 18.91 -1.91 11.80
N GLU A 320 19.58 -3.04 12.07
CA GLU A 320 19.85 -4.07 11.07
C GLU A 320 19.07 -5.34 11.41
N ASN A 321 18.29 -5.85 10.47
CA ASN A 321 17.56 -7.10 10.58
C ASN A 321 18.48 -8.32 10.35
N THR A 322 17.94 -9.53 10.46
CA THR A 322 18.70 -10.78 10.27
C THR A 322 18.64 -11.34 8.85
N THR A 323 17.76 -10.78 7.99
CA THR A 323 17.58 -11.19 6.58
C THR A 323 18.33 -10.26 5.64
N THR A 324 18.65 -10.73 4.44
CA THR A 324 19.26 -9.94 3.35
C THR A 324 18.23 -9.41 2.37
N SER A 325 16.95 -9.58 2.67
CA SER A 325 15.85 -9.09 1.83
C SER A 325 15.81 -7.57 1.83
N ILE A 326 15.51 -7.00 0.69
CA ILE A 326 15.34 -5.56 0.52
C ILE A 326 14.16 -5.08 1.38
N ASP A 327 14.32 -3.97 2.11
CA ASP A 327 13.21 -3.27 2.75
C ASP A 327 12.39 -2.45 1.73
N HIS A 328 11.16 -2.14 2.10
CA HIS A 328 10.28 -1.34 1.26
C HIS A 328 9.42 -0.39 2.14
N ASP A 329 8.10 -0.50 2.09
CA ASP A 329 7.24 0.44 2.80
C ASP A 329 7.20 0.21 4.31
N ILE A 330 7.21 1.30 5.07
CA ILE A 330 7.14 1.36 6.53
C ILE A 330 5.88 2.11 6.94
N ILE A 331 5.16 1.62 7.97
CA ILE A 331 4.08 2.36 8.64
C ILE A 331 4.26 2.23 10.16
N LEU A 332 4.25 3.37 10.84
CA LEU A 332 4.38 3.45 12.30
C LEU A 332 3.01 3.59 12.96
N ILE A 333 2.73 2.75 13.95
CA ILE A 333 1.55 2.90 14.81
C ILE A 333 1.99 2.88 16.27
N GLY A 334 1.97 4.02 16.93
CA GLY A 334 2.48 4.16 18.28
C GLY A 334 3.94 3.74 18.36
N ASN A 335 4.23 2.68 19.12
CA ASN A 335 5.59 2.16 19.30
C ASN A 335 5.91 0.96 18.41
N LYS A 336 5.14 0.73 17.35
CA LYS A 336 5.33 -0.39 16.45
C LYS A 336 5.61 0.12 15.05
N MET A 337 6.59 -0.50 14.41
CA MET A 337 6.89 -0.37 13.01
C MET A 337 6.40 -1.61 12.28
N TYR A 338 5.60 -1.42 11.24
CA TYR A 338 5.19 -2.44 10.29
C TYR A 338 5.95 -2.20 9.00
N GLN A 339 6.74 -3.17 8.59
CA GLN A 339 7.61 -3.04 7.43
C GLN A 339 7.38 -4.19 6.46
N ALA A 340 7.24 -3.89 5.18
CA ALA A 340 7.29 -4.86 4.10
C ALA A 340 8.75 -5.03 3.67
N ASN A 341 9.25 -6.26 3.68
CA ASN A 341 10.63 -6.56 3.32
C ASN A 341 10.65 -7.56 2.17
N TRP A 342 10.13 -7.14 1.01
CA TRP A 342 10.07 -7.98 -0.20
C TRP A 342 10.00 -9.49 0.11
N ARG A 343 11.10 -10.24 -0.07
CA ARG A 343 11.15 -11.69 0.11
C ARG A 343 11.10 -12.17 1.55
N ALA A 344 11.26 -11.28 2.52
CA ALA A 344 11.14 -11.62 3.94
C ALA A 344 9.73 -11.29 4.52
N GLY A 345 8.81 -10.82 3.69
CA GLY A 345 7.41 -10.60 4.08
C GLY A 345 7.19 -9.43 5.03
N LEU A 346 6.14 -9.53 5.85
CA LEU A 346 5.81 -8.55 6.88
C LEU A 346 6.71 -8.72 8.10
N ARG A 347 7.30 -7.62 8.59
CA ARG A 347 8.04 -7.55 9.87
C ARG A 347 7.36 -6.54 10.79
N ILE A 348 7.20 -6.90 12.06
CA ILE A 348 6.61 -6.04 13.09
C ILE A 348 7.64 -5.84 14.19
N LEU A 349 8.09 -4.59 14.38
CA LEU A 349 9.15 -4.25 15.32
C LEU A 349 8.65 -3.33 16.41
N ASP A 350 9.20 -3.49 17.60
CA ASP A 350 9.05 -2.59 18.76
C ASP A 350 10.16 -1.53 18.70
N ILE A 351 9.77 -0.27 18.49
CA ILE A 351 10.68 0.85 18.32
C ILE A 351 10.86 1.71 19.59
N ARG A 352 10.41 1.24 20.76
CA ARG A 352 10.51 1.98 22.03
C ARG A 352 11.93 2.27 22.48
N SER A 353 12.91 1.61 21.88
CA SER A 353 14.32 1.86 22.14
C SER A 353 14.93 3.00 21.31
N LEU A 354 14.15 3.75 20.55
CA LEU A 354 14.65 5.01 20.01
C LEU A 354 15.10 5.95 21.15
N PRO A 355 16.26 6.60 21.03
CA PRO A 355 17.18 6.65 19.88
C PRO A 355 18.27 5.56 19.83
N ASP A 356 18.26 4.55 20.73
CA ASP A 356 19.36 3.57 20.85
C ASP A 356 19.43 2.55 19.70
N MET A 357 18.48 2.58 18.75
CA MET A 357 18.40 1.71 17.57
C MET A 357 18.47 0.21 17.87
N THR A 358 18.00 -0.23 19.04
CA THR A 358 17.98 -1.64 19.46
C THR A 358 16.57 -2.23 19.39
N PHE A 359 15.96 -2.18 18.19
CA PHE A 359 14.59 -2.63 17.97
C PHE A 359 14.44 -4.13 18.24
N ARG A 360 13.25 -4.51 18.66
CA ARG A 360 12.91 -5.90 18.92
C ARG A 360 11.81 -6.37 17.98
N GLU A 361 12.09 -7.39 17.17
CA GLU A 361 11.06 -7.99 16.35
C GLU A 361 9.99 -8.68 17.21
N LEU A 362 8.75 -8.25 17.10
CA LEU A 362 7.58 -8.75 17.81
C LEU A 362 6.92 -9.92 17.08
N GLY A 363 6.90 -9.85 15.75
CA GLY A 363 6.28 -10.86 14.91
C GLY A 363 6.67 -10.67 13.45
N TYR A 364 6.40 -11.70 12.65
CA TYR A 364 6.58 -11.66 11.20
C TYR A 364 5.63 -12.65 10.51
N PHE A 365 5.41 -12.41 9.23
CA PHE A 365 4.75 -13.33 8.31
C PHE A 365 5.48 -13.28 6.97
N ASP A 366 6.09 -14.39 6.59
CA ASP A 366 6.90 -14.50 5.37
C ASP A 366 6.01 -15.00 4.22
N THR A 367 5.86 -14.16 3.19
CA THR A 367 5.06 -14.47 2.00
C THR A 367 5.84 -15.23 0.93
N VAL A 368 7.19 -15.34 1.07
CA VAL A 368 8.09 -16.00 0.12
C VAL A 368 8.97 -17.04 0.83
N PRO A 369 8.39 -18.17 1.30
CA PRO A 369 9.05 -19.13 2.18
C PRO A 369 10.38 -19.69 1.68
N ASP A 370 10.61 -19.64 0.38
CA ASP A 370 11.75 -20.29 -0.27
C ASP A 370 13.01 -19.40 -0.31
N SER A 371 12.93 -18.10 0.02
CA SER A 371 14.07 -17.20 -0.16
C SER A 371 13.94 -15.84 0.51
N ASP A 372 14.89 -15.53 1.39
CA ASP A 372 15.12 -14.17 1.95
C ASP A 372 16.22 -13.39 1.19
N SER A 373 16.61 -13.82 0.00
CA SER A 373 17.69 -13.18 -0.76
C SER A 373 17.28 -11.84 -1.34
N VAL A 374 18.25 -10.98 -1.66
CA VAL A 374 18.04 -9.72 -2.38
C VAL A 374 17.20 -9.93 -3.64
N GLY A 375 16.14 -9.12 -3.81
CA GLY A 375 15.26 -9.18 -5.00
C GLY A 375 13.98 -8.39 -4.79
N HIS A 376 13.39 -7.91 -5.89
CA HIS A 376 12.20 -7.05 -5.94
C HIS A 376 10.93 -7.86 -6.25
N THR A 377 10.71 -8.96 -5.52
CA THR A 377 9.50 -9.79 -5.58
C THR A 377 9.09 -10.15 -4.17
N GLY A 378 7.79 -10.25 -3.89
CA GLY A 378 7.26 -10.54 -2.56
C GLY A 378 6.48 -9.37 -1.96
N ALA A 379 6.57 -9.20 -0.64
CA ALA A 379 5.82 -8.20 0.12
C ALA A 379 6.20 -6.77 -0.27
N PHE A 380 5.19 -6.00 -0.72
CA PHE A 380 5.39 -4.65 -1.24
C PHE A 380 5.05 -3.57 -0.22
N ALA A 381 3.85 -3.61 0.37
CA ALA A 381 3.40 -2.61 1.33
C ALA A 381 2.57 -3.25 2.44
N PRO A 382 2.70 -2.82 3.71
CA PRO A 382 1.78 -3.17 4.79
C PRO A 382 0.66 -2.13 4.90
N TYR A 383 -0.51 -2.52 5.40
CA TYR A 383 -1.53 -1.58 5.86
C TYR A 383 -2.11 -2.08 7.20
N PRO A 384 -1.66 -1.50 8.32
CA PRO A 384 -2.02 -1.95 9.67
C PRO A 384 -3.15 -1.13 10.33
N LEU A 385 -3.85 -0.24 9.59
CA LEU A 385 -4.80 0.72 10.15
C LEU A 385 -6.25 0.18 10.21
N TRP A 386 -6.47 -1.12 9.97
CA TRP A 386 -7.78 -1.74 10.06
C TRP A 386 -8.29 -1.87 11.49
N SER A 387 -9.60 -1.85 11.65
CA SER A 387 -10.22 -2.13 12.94
C SER A 387 -9.86 -3.55 13.42
N GLY A 388 -9.95 -3.81 14.71
CA GLY A 388 -9.62 -5.12 15.26
C GLY A 388 -8.14 -5.53 15.19
N GLY A 389 -7.24 -4.65 14.74
CA GLY A 389 -5.80 -4.89 14.65
C GLY A 389 -5.43 -5.90 13.55
N VAL A 390 -6.23 -5.98 12.51
CA VAL A 390 -5.92 -6.68 11.26
C VAL A 390 -4.80 -5.90 10.54
N VAL A 391 -3.95 -6.63 9.81
CA VAL A 391 -2.92 -6.07 8.94
C VAL A 391 -3.08 -6.71 7.56
N THR A 392 -3.13 -5.92 6.52
CA THR A 392 -3.01 -6.44 5.17
C THR A 392 -1.61 -6.22 4.62
N ILE A 393 -1.18 -7.11 3.73
CA ILE A 393 0.07 -6.96 2.99
C ILE A 393 -0.15 -7.36 1.53
N SER A 394 0.31 -6.53 0.61
CA SER A 394 0.37 -6.89 -0.80
C SER A 394 1.66 -7.61 -1.10
N ASP A 395 1.56 -8.65 -1.92
CA ASP A 395 2.70 -9.39 -2.47
C ASP A 395 2.62 -9.36 -3.99
N THR A 396 3.72 -8.99 -4.63
CA THR A 396 3.74 -8.73 -6.09
C THR A 396 3.43 -9.94 -6.94
N GLU A 397 3.70 -11.14 -6.44
CA GLU A 397 3.55 -12.40 -7.18
C GLU A 397 2.34 -13.21 -6.74
N THR A 398 1.93 -13.11 -5.47
CA THR A 398 0.95 -14.00 -4.87
C THR A 398 -0.37 -13.33 -4.50
N GLY A 399 -0.40 -11.99 -4.31
CA GLY A 399 -1.64 -11.25 -4.11
C GLY A 399 -1.78 -10.57 -2.75
N LEU A 400 -2.97 -10.63 -2.15
CA LEU A 400 -3.32 -9.95 -0.91
C LEU A 400 -3.42 -10.93 0.26
N TYR A 401 -2.65 -10.69 1.31
CA TYR A 401 -2.76 -11.41 2.58
C TYR A 401 -3.48 -10.55 3.62
N VAL A 402 -4.46 -11.15 4.30
CA VAL A 402 -5.15 -10.55 5.45
C VAL A 402 -4.68 -11.27 6.70
N LEU A 403 -4.02 -10.55 7.57
CA LEU A 403 -3.25 -11.10 8.69
C LEU A 403 -3.78 -10.61 10.03
N GLN A 404 -3.60 -11.42 11.08
CA GLN A 404 -3.94 -11.07 12.45
C GLN A 404 -2.71 -11.23 13.35
N PRO A 405 -1.97 -10.14 13.63
CA PRO A 405 -0.97 -10.16 14.66
C PRO A 405 -1.55 -10.48 16.04
N THR A 406 -0.85 -11.32 16.80
CA THR A 406 -1.22 -11.69 18.18
C THR A 406 -0.30 -11.04 19.22
N VAL A 407 0.60 -10.15 18.77
CA VAL A 407 1.43 -9.30 19.62
C VAL A 407 0.55 -8.32 20.37
N ASP A 408 0.88 -8.01 21.64
CA ASP A 408 0.07 -7.23 22.57
C ASP A 408 -0.77 -6.15 21.89
N ARG A 409 -2.09 -6.35 21.94
CA ARG A 409 -3.07 -5.39 21.43
C ARG A 409 -3.05 -4.17 22.35
N MET A 410 -2.26 -3.16 22.02
CA MET A 410 -2.59 -1.84 22.54
C MET A 410 -3.82 -1.36 21.78
N TYR A 411 -4.97 -1.34 22.45
CA TYR A 411 -6.12 -0.56 21.99
C TYR A 411 -5.72 0.90 22.01
N LEU A 412 -5.16 1.39 20.93
CA LEU A 412 -5.15 2.83 20.70
C LEU A 412 -6.58 3.19 20.23
N PRO A 413 -7.23 4.18 20.88
CA PRO A 413 -8.33 4.84 20.20
C PRO A 413 -7.77 5.33 18.88
N VAL A 414 -8.48 5.05 17.79
CA VAL A 414 -8.20 5.61 16.48
C VAL A 414 -8.23 7.12 16.65
N MET A 415 -7.11 7.71 16.98
CA MET A 415 -6.87 9.10 16.69
C MET A 415 -6.39 9.09 15.25
N MET A 416 -7.36 9.05 14.32
CA MET A 416 -7.12 9.61 13.00
C MET A 416 -6.51 10.97 13.27
N ARG A 417 -5.33 11.22 12.76
CA ARG A 417 -4.90 12.58 12.51
C ARG A 417 -5.93 13.10 11.49
N MET A 418 -6.99 13.76 12.00
CA MET A 418 -7.98 14.48 11.20
C MET A 418 -7.34 15.76 10.76
#